data_cac822ba78b4e391da1516ecc2a82ba5
#
_entry.id   cac822ba78b4e391da1516ecc2a82ba5
#
_cell.length_a   1.000
_cell.length_b   1.000
_cell.length_c   1.000
_cell.angle_alpha   90.00
_cell.angle_beta   90.00
_cell.angle_gamma   90.00
#
_symmetry.space_group_name_H-M   'P 1'
#
loop_
_entity.id
_entity.type
_entity.pdbx_description
1 polymer ?
#
loop_
_entity_poly.entity_id
_entity_poly.type
_entity_poly.pdbx_seq_one_letter_code
_entity_poly.pdbx_strand_id
1 'polypeptide(L)'
;AEYTVVTDDTQLSTSGVGSCLGIALRDSFSDVSGLIHVMLPTAAESRDGNPTKFVDTGLPLLIEEMVEAGASKRRLEGWVVGGSEMLSFSSDGDSIGSRNIAAAKQAFEHYGIDVVGTDVGGSHGRSIRFDPADEAVTIQTADDNTTQTI
;
A
#
# COMPACT_ATOMS: atom_id res chain seq x y z
N ALA A 1 -10.17 1.36 -5.29
CA ALA A 1 -9.59 0.09 -4.84
C ALA A 1 -9.21 -0.73 -6.06
N GLU A 2 -7.95 -0.77 -6.34
CA GLU A 2 -7.43 -1.45 -7.53
C GLU A 2 -5.99 -1.88 -7.29
N TYR A 3 -5.53 -2.81 -8.10
CA TYR A 3 -4.15 -3.24 -8.04
C TYR A 3 -3.60 -3.50 -9.44
N THR A 4 -2.27 -3.50 -9.54
CA THR A 4 -1.55 -3.79 -10.78
C THR A 4 -0.29 -4.58 -10.45
N VAL A 5 0.02 -5.57 -11.28
CA VAL A 5 1.27 -6.34 -11.21
C VAL A 5 2.00 -6.20 -12.53
N VAL A 6 3.31 -5.95 -12.46
CA VAL A 6 4.16 -5.84 -13.65
C VAL A 6 5.37 -6.76 -13.49
N THR A 7 5.88 -7.21 -14.62
CA THR A 7 7.04 -8.11 -14.68
C THR A 7 8.24 -7.46 -15.37
N ASP A 8 8.27 -6.13 -15.39
CA ASP A 8 9.32 -5.32 -16.00
C ASP A 8 9.51 -4.04 -15.19
N ASP A 9 10.17 -3.04 -15.76
CA ASP A 9 10.46 -1.77 -15.11
C ASP A 9 9.33 -0.75 -15.22
N THR A 10 8.15 -1.15 -15.63
CA THR A 10 7.03 -0.22 -15.76
C THR A 10 6.73 0.43 -14.42
N GLN A 11 6.66 1.75 -14.41
CA GLN A 11 6.31 2.51 -13.22
C GLN A 11 4.84 2.32 -12.88
N LEU A 12 4.56 2.20 -11.60
CA LEU A 12 3.20 2.06 -11.08
C LEU A 12 2.86 3.31 -10.28
N SER A 13 1.62 3.78 -10.40
CA SER A 13 1.22 4.98 -9.67
C SER A 13 -0.23 4.90 -9.22
N THR A 14 -0.52 5.62 -8.16
CA THR A 14 -1.88 5.85 -7.69
C THR A 14 -1.96 7.21 -7.04
N SER A 15 -3.14 7.80 -7.03
CA SER A 15 -3.37 9.11 -6.43
C SER A 15 -4.59 9.07 -5.52
N GLY A 16 -4.86 10.18 -4.85
CA GLY A 16 -6.00 10.26 -3.95
C GLY A 16 -5.85 9.40 -2.71
N VAL A 17 -4.62 9.24 -2.22
CA VAL A 17 -4.34 8.44 -1.03
C VAL A 17 -4.44 9.32 0.21
N GLY A 18 -5.62 9.34 0.82
CA GLY A 18 -5.87 10.03 2.09
C GLY A 18 -5.78 9.05 3.24
N SER A 19 -6.91 8.67 3.82
CA SER A 19 -6.96 7.63 4.85
C SER A 19 -6.67 6.22 4.29
N CYS A 20 -6.75 6.06 2.99
CA CYS A 20 -6.41 4.83 2.29
C CYS A 20 -4.90 4.56 2.38
N LEU A 21 -4.48 3.37 1.93
CA LEU A 21 -3.06 3.05 1.79
C LEU A 21 -2.75 2.67 0.36
N GLY A 22 -1.57 3.12 -0.09
CA GLY A 22 -0.91 2.54 -1.24
C GLY A 22 0.18 1.60 -0.71
N ILE A 23 0.16 0.37 -1.16
CA ILE A 23 1.15 -0.63 -0.74
C ILE A 23 1.85 -1.14 -2.00
N ALA A 24 3.17 -0.97 -2.04
CA ALA A 24 3.99 -1.50 -3.12
C ALA A 24 4.77 -2.71 -2.63
N LEU A 25 4.82 -3.74 -3.45
CA LEU A 25 5.61 -4.94 -3.17
C LEU A 25 6.53 -5.23 -4.35
N ARG A 26 7.70 -5.78 -4.06
CA ARG A 26 8.66 -6.14 -5.10
C ARG A 26 9.45 -7.38 -4.73
N ASP A 27 9.66 -8.24 -5.73
CA ASP A 27 10.67 -9.29 -5.71
C ASP A 27 11.71 -8.91 -6.75
N SER A 28 12.85 -8.40 -6.31
CA SER A 28 13.90 -7.90 -7.20
C SER A 28 14.59 -9.01 -7.99
N PHE A 29 14.63 -10.20 -7.45
CA PHE A 29 15.26 -11.34 -8.12
C PHE A 29 14.49 -11.75 -9.38
N SER A 30 13.16 -11.81 -9.28
CA SER A 30 12.30 -12.21 -10.41
C SER A 30 11.79 -11.01 -11.23
N ASP A 31 12.12 -9.79 -10.81
CA ASP A 31 11.67 -8.55 -11.45
C ASP A 31 10.15 -8.45 -11.52
N VAL A 32 9.47 -8.80 -10.43
CA VAL A 32 8.02 -8.68 -10.31
C VAL A 32 7.70 -7.62 -9.28
N SER A 33 6.82 -6.70 -9.64
CA SER A 33 6.39 -5.61 -8.77
C SER A 33 4.88 -5.50 -8.78
N GLY A 34 4.30 -5.02 -7.68
CA GLY A 34 2.88 -4.78 -7.58
C GLY A 34 2.57 -3.55 -6.74
N LEU A 35 1.44 -2.95 -7.01
CA LEU A 35 0.92 -1.82 -6.25
C LEU A 35 -0.57 -2.03 -6.03
N ILE A 36 -1.03 -1.85 -4.80
CA ILE A 36 -2.45 -1.91 -4.48
C ILE A 36 -2.86 -0.67 -3.68
N HIS A 37 -4.05 -0.17 -3.97
CA HIS A 37 -4.66 0.95 -3.26
C HIS A 37 -5.83 0.39 -2.47
N VAL A 38 -5.67 0.24 -1.15
CA VAL A 38 -6.70 -0.30 -0.27
C VAL A 38 -7.36 0.83 0.53
N MET A 39 -8.62 0.65 0.90
CA MET A 39 -9.43 1.70 1.50
C MET A 39 -9.75 1.46 2.97
N LEU A 40 -9.90 0.21 3.39
CA LEU A 40 -10.34 -0.18 4.72
C LEU A 40 -9.49 -1.33 5.25
N PRO A 41 -9.43 -1.49 6.59
CA PRO A 41 -8.54 -2.51 7.15
C PRO A 41 -9.04 -3.94 6.97
N THR A 42 -10.34 -4.19 7.14
CA THR A 42 -10.86 -5.56 7.12
C THR A 42 -12.15 -5.65 6.33
N ALA A 43 -12.32 -6.77 5.60
CA ALA A 43 -13.51 -7.03 4.81
C ALA A 43 -14.76 -7.21 5.68
N ALA A 44 -14.59 -7.63 6.93
CA ALA A 44 -15.69 -7.82 7.85
C ALA A 44 -16.45 -6.53 8.18
N GLU A 45 -15.83 -5.37 7.95
CA GLU A 45 -16.42 -4.07 8.25
C GLU A 45 -17.35 -3.54 7.15
N SER A 46 -17.46 -4.26 6.05
CA SER A 46 -18.25 -3.78 4.91
C SER A 46 -18.97 -4.93 4.24
N ARG A 47 -20.06 -4.59 3.55
CA ARG A 47 -20.79 -5.56 2.72
C ARG A 47 -20.29 -5.58 1.29
N ASP A 48 -19.32 -4.73 0.98
CA ASP A 48 -18.73 -4.68 -0.35
C ASP A 48 -17.95 -5.96 -0.62
N GLY A 49 -18.25 -6.61 -1.73
CA GLY A 49 -17.60 -7.88 -2.08
C GLY A 49 -16.28 -7.75 -2.81
N ASN A 50 -15.75 -6.52 -3.01
CA ASN A 50 -14.51 -6.31 -3.72
C ASN A 50 -13.30 -6.57 -2.79
N PRO A 51 -12.57 -7.68 -2.98
CA PRO A 51 -11.46 -8.00 -2.08
C PRO A 51 -10.30 -7.02 -2.12
N THR A 52 -10.15 -6.25 -3.21
CA THR A 52 -9.04 -5.30 -3.32
C THR A 52 -9.24 -4.05 -2.48
N LYS A 53 -10.43 -3.87 -1.91
CA LYS A 53 -10.75 -2.69 -1.10
C LYS A 53 -10.16 -2.75 0.31
N PHE A 54 -9.80 -3.93 0.79
CA PHE A 54 -9.43 -4.16 2.18
C PHE A 54 -8.00 -4.66 2.30
N VAL A 55 -7.34 -4.27 3.39
CA VAL A 55 -5.96 -4.72 3.64
C VAL A 55 -5.91 -6.24 3.78
N ASP A 56 -6.82 -6.81 4.58
CA ASP A 56 -6.77 -8.24 4.92
C ASP A 56 -7.10 -9.17 3.75
N THR A 57 -7.83 -8.70 2.74
CA THR A 57 -8.15 -9.50 1.56
C THR A 57 -7.38 -9.05 0.32
N GLY A 58 -7.03 -7.78 0.23
CA GLY A 58 -6.34 -7.22 -0.93
C GLY A 58 -4.86 -7.56 -0.96
N LEU A 59 -4.19 -7.51 0.18
CA LEU A 59 -2.76 -7.80 0.22
C LEU A 59 -2.46 -9.26 -0.16
N PRO A 60 -3.15 -10.27 0.41
CA PRO A 60 -2.93 -11.64 -0.04
C PRO A 60 -3.26 -11.86 -1.52
N LEU A 61 -4.27 -11.16 -2.05
CA LEU A 61 -4.59 -11.24 -3.47
C LEU A 61 -3.43 -10.72 -4.32
N LEU A 62 -2.85 -9.57 -3.94
CA LEU A 62 -1.70 -9.01 -4.63
C LEU A 62 -0.51 -9.99 -4.58
N ILE A 63 -0.26 -10.58 -3.43
CA ILE A 63 0.83 -11.55 -3.25
C ILE A 63 0.62 -12.75 -4.18
N GLU A 64 -0.59 -13.30 -4.24
CA GLU A 64 -0.91 -14.43 -5.13
C GLU A 64 -0.66 -14.08 -6.59
N GLU A 65 -1.12 -12.92 -7.02
CA GLU A 65 -0.93 -12.48 -8.41
C GLU A 65 0.56 -12.33 -8.74
N MET A 66 1.34 -11.80 -7.79
CA MET A 66 2.78 -11.66 -7.97
C MET A 66 3.48 -13.02 -8.04
N VAL A 67 3.06 -13.97 -7.20
CA VAL A 67 3.61 -15.32 -7.21
C VAL A 67 3.31 -16.02 -8.54
N GLU A 68 2.11 -15.87 -9.06
CA GLU A 68 1.75 -16.41 -10.37
C GLU A 68 2.60 -15.79 -11.48
N ALA A 69 3.01 -14.54 -11.32
CA ALA A 69 3.87 -13.85 -12.27
C ALA A 69 5.36 -14.19 -12.12
N GLY A 70 5.73 -15.00 -11.13
CA GLY A 70 7.09 -15.46 -10.94
C GLY A 70 7.77 -15.05 -9.65
N ALA A 71 7.12 -14.26 -8.80
CA ALA A 71 7.69 -13.82 -7.53
C ALA A 71 7.72 -14.94 -6.51
N SER A 72 8.63 -14.82 -5.54
CA SER A 72 8.67 -15.68 -4.37
C SER A 72 8.22 -14.89 -3.14
N LYS A 73 7.33 -15.46 -2.35
CA LYS A 73 6.86 -14.84 -1.12
C LYS A 73 8.02 -14.48 -0.19
N ARG A 74 9.07 -15.28 -0.19
CA ARG A 74 10.22 -15.10 0.71
C ARG A 74 11.08 -13.91 0.34
N ARG A 75 10.97 -13.42 -0.89
CA ARG A 75 11.81 -12.33 -1.38
C ARG A 75 11.07 -11.01 -1.48
N LEU A 76 9.80 -10.98 -1.07
CA LEU A 76 9.01 -9.75 -1.16
C LEU A 76 9.50 -8.70 -0.17
N GLU A 77 9.63 -7.49 -0.69
CA GLU A 77 9.88 -6.29 0.09
C GLU A 77 8.74 -5.31 -0.18
N GLY A 78 8.44 -4.45 0.79
CA GLY A 78 7.28 -3.60 0.64
C GLY A 78 7.44 -2.18 1.15
N TRP A 79 6.59 -1.32 0.64
CA TRP A 79 6.47 0.09 1.03
C TRP A 79 5.02 0.37 1.35
N VAL A 80 4.79 1.16 2.39
CA VAL A 80 3.43 1.53 2.82
C VAL A 80 3.33 3.04 2.91
N VAL A 81 2.35 3.61 2.23
CA VAL A 81 2.16 5.06 2.15
C VAL A 81 0.68 5.38 2.35
N GLY A 82 0.40 6.41 3.13
CA GLY A 82 -0.95 6.91 3.34
C GLY A 82 -1.43 6.81 4.78
N GLY A 83 -2.70 6.51 4.97
CA GLY A 83 -3.27 6.38 6.30
C GLY A 83 -3.38 7.69 7.05
N SER A 84 -3.65 8.79 6.36
CA SER A 84 -3.76 10.10 6.99
C SER A 84 -5.08 10.26 7.73
N GLU A 85 -5.11 11.21 8.66
CA GLU A 85 -6.31 11.61 9.36
C GLU A 85 -6.79 12.92 8.78
N MET A 86 -7.60 12.82 7.72
CA MET A 86 -8.12 13.99 7.03
C MET A 86 -9.24 14.67 7.81
N LEU A 87 -9.96 13.88 8.61
CA LEU A 87 -11.09 14.37 9.40
C LEU A 87 -10.97 13.79 10.81
N SER A 88 -10.81 14.66 11.78
CA SER A 88 -10.67 14.26 13.18
C SER A 88 -11.99 14.42 13.92
N PHE A 89 -12.90 13.50 13.72
CA PHE A 89 -14.19 13.52 14.42
C PHE A 89 -14.23 12.62 15.63
N SER A 90 -13.25 11.76 15.79
CA SER A 90 -13.28 10.75 16.82
C SER A 90 -12.53 11.21 18.05
N SER A 91 -13.23 11.31 19.14
CA SER A 91 -12.62 11.49 20.44
C SER A 91 -12.07 10.17 21.00
N ASP A 92 -12.39 9.04 20.37
CA ASP A 92 -12.14 7.72 20.92
C ASP A 92 -11.02 6.95 20.25
N GLY A 93 -10.14 7.63 19.57
CA GLY A 93 -8.94 6.97 19.20
C GLY A 93 -8.82 6.62 17.72
N ASP A 94 -9.15 5.46 17.30
CA ASP A 94 -8.62 4.97 16.03
C ASP A 94 -9.40 5.44 14.82
N SER A 95 -8.79 6.40 14.09
CA SER A 95 -9.28 6.81 12.78
C SER A 95 -9.14 5.66 11.76
N ILE A 96 -9.80 5.79 10.62
CA ILE A 96 -9.66 4.82 9.53
C ILE A 96 -8.21 4.75 9.09
N GLY A 97 -7.52 5.89 8.99
CA GLY A 97 -6.11 5.91 8.62
C GLY A 97 -5.23 5.12 9.58
N SER A 98 -5.38 5.34 10.89
CA SER A 98 -4.65 4.58 11.90
C SER A 98 -4.94 3.10 11.83
N ARG A 99 -6.18 2.74 11.61
CA ARG A 99 -6.58 1.34 11.54
C ARG A 99 -6.04 0.65 10.29
N ASN A 100 -5.99 1.36 9.18
CA ASN A 100 -5.37 0.86 7.96
C ASN A 100 -3.87 0.61 8.16
N ILE A 101 -3.18 1.55 8.80
CA ILE A 101 -1.75 1.41 9.11
C ILE A 101 -1.51 0.18 9.98
N ALA A 102 -2.31 0.02 11.04
CA ALA A 102 -2.19 -1.13 11.94
C ALA A 102 -2.44 -2.45 11.22
N ALA A 103 -3.45 -2.48 10.35
CA ALA A 103 -3.77 -3.67 9.58
C ALA A 103 -2.64 -4.05 8.61
N ALA A 104 -2.04 -3.06 7.95
CA ALA A 104 -0.92 -3.30 7.05
C ALA A 104 0.29 -3.84 7.82
N LYS A 105 0.59 -3.27 8.97
CA LYS A 105 1.69 -3.72 9.81
C LYS A 105 1.51 -5.18 10.22
N GLN A 106 0.31 -5.54 10.67
CA GLN A 106 -0.02 -6.91 11.04
C GLN A 106 0.10 -7.86 9.84
N ALA A 107 -0.37 -7.43 8.68
CA ALA A 107 -0.31 -8.25 7.47
C ALA A 107 1.12 -8.50 7.03
N PHE A 108 1.97 -7.49 7.06
CA PHE A 108 3.38 -7.64 6.71
C PHE A 108 4.09 -8.59 7.66
N GLU A 109 3.81 -8.50 8.95
CA GLU A 109 4.35 -9.44 9.93
C GLU A 109 3.85 -10.86 9.68
N HIS A 110 2.57 -11.01 9.40
CA HIS A 110 1.96 -12.32 9.13
C HIS A 110 2.57 -13.02 7.92
N TYR A 111 2.82 -12.28 6.84
CA TYR A 111 3.38 -12.83 5.61
C TYR A 111 4.91 -12.82 5.58
N GLY A 112 5.54 -12.25 6.60
CA GLY A 112 7.00 -12.18 6.67
C GLY A 112 7.61 -11.27 5.62
N ILE A 113 6.92 -10.19 5.26
CA ILE A 113 7.39 -9.22 4.27
C ILE A 113 8.13 -8.10 4.98
N ASP A 114 9.36 -7.82 4.53
CA ASP A 114 10.15 -6.71 5.08
C ASP A 114 9.58 -5.38 4.60
N VAL A 115 9.41 -4.44 5.52
CA VAL A 115 9.00 -3.08 5.20
C VAL A 115 10.27 -2.27 4.92
N VAL A 116 10.45 -1.86 3.66
CA VAL A 116 11.63 -1.12 3.23
C VAL A 116 11.48 0.37 3.52
N GLY A 117 10.28 0.89 3.35
CA GLY A 117 10.02 2.30 3.60
C GLY A 117 8.57 2.57 3.91
N THR A 118 8.33 3.64 4.67
CA THR A 118 6.97 4.05 5.02
C THR A 118 6.87 5.58 5.00
N ASP A 119 5.69 6.06 4.62
CA ASP A 119 5.30 7.45 4.82
C ASP A 119 3.81 7.44 5.16
N VAL A 120 3.52 7.31 6.44
CA VAL A 120 2.17 7.07 6.93
C VAL A 120 1.74 8.11 7.95
N GLY A 121 0.42 8.26 8.09
CA GLY A 121 -0.16 9.20 9.04
C GLY A 121 -0.23 10.60 8.48
N GLY A 122 -0.20 11.57 9.37
CA GLY A 122 -0.34 12.98 8.99
C GLY A 122 -1.76 13.36 8.68
N SER A 123 -1.93 14.49 7.99
CA SER A 123 -3.25 15.06 7.73
C SER A 123 -3.43 15.51 6.27
N HIS A 124 -2.68 14.95 5.35
CA HIS A 124 -2.73 15.37 3.95
C HIS A 124 -2.82 14.18 3.01
N GLY A 125 -3.40 14.41 1.84
CA GLY A 125 -3.46 13.42 0.78
C GLY A 125 -2.13 13.28 0.07
N ARG A 126 -1.95 12.18 -0.63
CA ARG A 126 -0.70 11.85 -1.32
C ARG A 126 -0.96 11.24 -2.68
N SER A 127 -0.02 11.45 -3.58
CA SER A 127 0.10 10.68 -4.82
C SER A 127 1.38 9.87 -4.74
N ILE A 128 1.36 8.67 -5.27
CA ILE A 128 2.44 7.70 -5.14
C ILE A 128 2.88 7.24 -6.52
N ARG A 129 4.19 7.16 -6.72
CA ARG A 129 4.77 6.52 -7.91
C ARG A 129 5.83 5.54 -7.45
N PHE A 130 5.67 4.28 -7.80
CA PHE A 130 6.67 3.26 -7.55
C PHE A 130 7.49 3.02 -8.82
N ASP A 131 8.81 3.14 -8.70
CA ASP A 131 9.74 2.89 -9.78
C ASP A 131 10.48 1.57 -9.50
N PRO A 132 10.13 0.49 -10.22
CA PRO A 132 10.77 -0.80 -9.95
C PRO A 132 12.28 -0.80 -10.21
N ALA A 133 12.75 -0.08 -11.21
CA ALA A 133 14.18 -0.05 -11.54
C ALA A 133 15.01 0.53 -10.42
N ASP A 134 14.50 1.58 -9.76
CA ASP A 134 15.18 2.23 -8.64
C ASP A 134 14.80 1.64 -7.29
N GLU A 135 13.80 0.77 -7.26
CA GLU A 135 13.23 0.21 -6.03
C GLU A 135 12.89 1.33 -5.05
N ALA A 136 12.19 2.32 -5.55
CA ALA A 136 11.90 3.53 -4.79
C ALA A 136 10.47 3.99 -4.99
N VAL A 137 9.89 4.55 -3.93
CA VAL A 137 8.57 5.16 -3.98
C VAL A 137 8.73 6.67 -3.86
N THR A 138 8.21 7.39 -4.84
CA THR A 138 8.15 8.85 -4.84
C THR A 138 6.76 9.27 -4.41
N ILE A 139 6.71 10.15 -3.42
CA ILE A 139 5.46 10.59 -2.82
C ILE A 139 5.34 12.09 -3.02
N GLN A 140 4.21 12.53 -3.58
CA GLN A 140 3.89 13.94 -3.72
C GLN A 140 2.74 14.27 -2.77
N THR A 141 2.98 15.23 -1.89
CA THR A 141 1.97 15.70 -0.93
C THR A 141 1.02 16.68 -1.62
N ALA A 142 -0.27 16.48 -1.43
CA ALA A 142 -1.29 17.26 -2.13
C ALA A 142 -1.32 18.73 -1.73
N ASP A 143 -1.03 19.03 -0.46
CA ASP A 143 -1.21 20.38 0.08
C ASP A 143 -0.17 21.37 -0.39
N ASP A 144 1.09 20.97 -0.43
CA ASP A 144 2.21 21.88 -0.67
C ASP A 144 3.12 21.44 -1.81
N ASN A 145 2.71 20.42 -2.56
CA ASN A 145 3.49 19.86 -3.66
C ASN A 145 4.89 19.39 -3.26
N THR A 146 5.08 19.10 -1.98
CA THR A 146 6.34 18.54 -1.52
C THR A 146 6.51 17.13 -2.08
N THR A 147 7.72 16.82 -2.52
CA THR A 147 8.06 15.50 -3.06
C THR A 147 9.15 14.86 -2.22
N GLN A 148 8.97 13.59 -1.88
CA GLN A 148 10.02 12.84 -1.20
C GLN A 148 10.08 11.42 -1.76
N THR A 149 11.21 10.77 -1.57
CA THR A 149 11.45 9.40 -2.04
C THR A 149 11.84 8.51 -0.87
N ILE A 150 11.24 7.36 -0.81
CA ILE A 150 11.54 6.38 0.22
C ILE A 150 11.97 5.05 -0.38
#